data_cea7415dd6e1af913873eda4b240b7f6
#
_entry.id   cea7415dd6e1af913873eda4b240b7f6
#
_cell.length_a   1.000
_cell.length_b   1.000
_cell.length_c   1.000
_cell.angle_alpha   90.00
_cell.angle_beta   90.00
_cell.angle_gamma   90.00
#
_symmetry.space_group_name_H-M   'P 1'
#
loop_
_entity.id
_entity.type
_entity.pdbx_description
1 polymer ?
#
loop_
_entity_poly.entity_id
_entity_poly.type
_entity_poly.pdbx_seq_one_letter_code
_entity_poly.pdbx_strand_id
1 'polypeptide(L)'
;MYKRQLFDNVTEGESSQETLTAGDISQDCTVYEGQISAEDAVKTATAILEEAKSDSDIENILDTWTKKLSSNEDLHESFTKAVEDGLDFLKDADTGDSDDSHLNTRIWVDETGRIAGRKIEFQEGDKITPVLNWQMTRDGSDFGYLLSIETDDSGTLSLSGSGQIDGGKLNGTYKISQDDTTAAVIEVKDYDTESAKEGYLNGNYTITFPADSSEDTDSSLSMLENFALVLDLNSAKDSGSVALSVESAGSTLGSFTVTSGAGESVEIPDLTALGDVYDVTNEDDMSAYAATLDLTTLMDNLSNAGVPDEVITYVLSGGSNSDAEDVTDENASEAESDAESAEAGAA
;
A
#
# COMPACT_ATOMS: atom_id res chain seq x y z
N MET A 1 17.77 21.40 4.78
CA MET A 1 17.74 21.75 6.21
C MET A 1 17.71 20.51 7.09
N TYR A 2 16.85 19.53 6.85
CA TYR A 2 16.71 18.27 7.61
C TYR A 2 18.02 17.49 7.87
N LYS A 3 18.95 17.47 6.90
CA LYS A 3 20.23 16.75 7.06
C LYS A 3 21.14 17.31 8.17
N ARG A 4 21.02 18.58 8.52
CA ARG A 4 21.93 19.24 9.47
C ARG A 4 21.53 18.95 10.92
N GLN A 5 20.24 18.93 11.21
CA GLN A 5 19.71 18.67 12.55
C GLN A 5 20.00 17.24 13.03
N LEU A 6 19.97 16.26 12.11
CA LEU A 6 20.26 14.86 12.43
C LEU A 6 21.75 14.66 12.80
N PHE A 7 22.66 15.40 12.14
CA PHE A 7 24.10 15.23 12.34
C PHE A 7 24.65 15.96 13.57
N ASP A 8 23.99 17.03 14.02
CA ASP A 8 24.48 17.85 15.14
C ASP A 8 24.38 17.10 16.49
N ASN A 9 23.55 16.06 16.59
CA ASN A 9 23.29 15.30 17.82
C ASN A 9 23.84 13.87 17.80
N VAL A 10 24.52 13.45 16.71
CA VAL A 10 25.07 12.10 16.58
C VAL A 10 26.48 12.04 17.13
N THR A 11 26.73 11.13 18.06
CA THR A 11 28.11 10.76 18.47
C THR A 11 28.66 9.82 17.41
N GLU A 12 29.72 10.24 16.72
CA GLU A 12 30.40 9.46 15.69
C GLU A 12 31.13 8.26 16.30
N GLY A 13 30.91 7.08 15.71
CA GLY A 13 31.63 5.83 15.96
C GLY A 13 32.82 5.66 15.02
N GLU A 14 33.40 4.46 15.04
CA GLU A 14 34.47 4.06 14.12
C GLU A 14 33.94 3.79 12.71
N SER A 15 34.72 4.08 11.68
CA SER A 15 34.40 3.67 10.31
C SER A 15 35.09 2.36 9.96
N SER A 16 34.42 1.50 9.19
CA SER A 16 34.93 0.22 8.72
C SER A 16 34.62 -0.02 7.24
N GLN A 17 35.20 -1.05 6.66
CA GLN A 17 34.88 -1.51 5.31
C GLN A 17 34.00 -2.75 5.42
N GLU A 18 32.91 -2.79 4.65
CA GLU A 18 31.95 -3.89 4.65
C GLU A 18 31.35 -4.09 3.24
N THR A 19 31.09 -5.33 2.87
CA THR A 19 30.31 -5.61 1.66
C THR A 19 28.84 -5.62 2.03
N LEU A 20 28.09 -4.68 1.47
CA LEU A 20 26.63 -4.59 1.61
C LEU A 20 25.98 -5.45 0.53
N THR A 21 24.95 -6.24 0.91
CA THR A 21 24.20 -7.08 -0.02
C THR A 21 22.70 -6.81 0.13
N ALA A 22 22.04 -6.46 -0.96
CA ALA A 22 20.59 -6.33 -1.03
C ALA A 22 20.09 -7.06 -2.28
N GLY A 23 19.01 -7.83 -2.17
CA GLY A 23 18.66 -8.79 -3.22
C GLY A 23 19.84 -9.71 -3.52
N ASP A 24 20.18 -9.85 -4.81
CA ASP A 24 21.31 -10.66 -5.26
C ASP A 24 22.57 -9.83 -5.58
N ILE A 25 22.57 -8.54 -5.26
CA ILE A 25 23.64 -7.60 -5.63
C ILE A 25 24.45 -7.20 -4.40
N SER A 26 25.77 -7.34 -4.52
CA SER A 26 26.73 -6.99 -3.48
C SER A 26 27.57 -5.80 -3.90
N GLN A 27 27.89 -4.92 -2.95
CA GLN A 27 28.68 -3.70 -3.18
C GLN A 27 29.57 -3.42 -1.97
N ASP A 28 30.86 -3.09 -2.22
CA ASP A 28 31.76 -2.69 -1.15
C ASP A 28 31.46 -1.24 -0.73
N CYS A 29 31.40 -1.03 0.59
CA CYS A 29 31.03 0.24 1.18
C CYS A 29 31.95 0.58 2.37
N THR A 30 32.10 1.87 2.63
CA THR A 30 32.57 2.37 3.93
C THR A 30 31.37 2.51 4.84
N VAL A 31 31.43 1.91 6.01
CA VAL A 31 30.38 2.01 7.03
C VAL A 31 30.76 3.10 8.02
N TYR A 32 29.83 3.96 8.30
CA TYR A 32 29.88 4.93 9.39
C TYR A 32 28.83 4.56 10.42
N GLU A 33 29.27 4.50 11.67
CA GLU A 33 28.39 4.22 12.81
C GLU A 33 28.20 5.48 13.64
N GLY A 34 27.05 5.63 14.26
CA GLY A 34 26.74 6.72 15.14
C GLY A 34 25.65 6.35 16.14
N GLN A 35 25.64 7.09 17.23
CA GLN A 35 24.61 6.94 18.28
C GLN A 35 23.97 8.29 18.57
N ILE A 36 22.68 8.27 18.88
CA ILE A 36 21.92 9.42 19.34
C ILE A 36 21.14 9.00 20.60
N SER A 37 21.18 9.79 21.67
CA SER A 37 20.40 9.49 22.87
C SER A 37 18.90 9.48 22.56
N ALA A 38 18.11 8.72 23.32
CA ALA A 38 16.66 8.69 23.13
C ALA A 38 16.05 10.10 23.24
N GLU A 39 16.53 10.92 24.17
CA GLU A 39 16.09 12.30 24.34
C GLU A 39 16.38 13.16 23.10
N ASP A 40 17.59 13.08 22.53
CA ASP A 40 17.97 13.84 21.35
C ASP A 40 17.31 13.29 20.07
N ALA A 41 17.01 11.98 20.04
CA ALA A 41 16.23 11.37 18.97
C ALA A 41 14.81 11.92 18.94
N VAL A 42 14.13 11.98 20.08
CA VAL A 42 12.78 12.57 20.21
C VAL A 42 12.80 14.05 19.84
N LYS A 43 13.76 14.83 20.32
CA LYS A 43 13.93 16.25 19.95
C LYS A 43 14.11 16.42 18.43
N THR A 44 14.96 15.57 17.84
CA THR A 44 15.26 15.63 16.41
C THR A 44 14.04 15.24 15.58
N ALA A 45 13.34 14.17 15.96
CA ALA A 45 12.11 13.73 15.30
C ALA A 45 11.01 14.80 15.39
N THR A 46 10.82 15.40 16.57
CA THR A 46 9.89 16.51 16.77
C THR A 46 10.20 17.69 15.83
N ALA A 47 11.46 18.12 15.79
CA ALA A 47 11.88 19.22 14.94
C ALA A 47 11.68 18.91 13.43
N ILE A 48 11.93 17.67 13.01
CA ILE A 48 11.68 17.22 11.61
C ILE A 48 10.20 17.26 11.29
N LEU A 49 9.34 16.75 12.17
CA LEU A 49 7.89 16.74 11.95
C LEU A 49 7.30 18.17 11.93
N GLU A 50 7.73 19.04 12.84
CA GLU A 50 7.32 20.44 12.86
C GLU A 50 7.72 21.19 11.57
N GLU A 51 8.93 20.93 11.06
CA GLU A 51 9.39 21.53 9.82
C GLU A 51 8.63 20.93 8.61
N ALA A 52 8.41 19.61 8.57
CA ALA A 52 7.64 18.97 7.52
C ALA A 52 6.20 19.47 7.45
N LYS A 53 5.57 19.75 8.61
CA LYS A 53 4.22 20.33 8.69
C LYS A 53 4.14 21.71 8.07
N SER A 54 5.20 22.49 8.11
CA SER A 54 5.25 23.87 7.61
C SER A 54 5.96 24.01 6.26
N ASP A 55 6.38 22.90 5.64
CA ASP A 55 7.13 22.88 4.38
C ASP A 55 6.20 23.10 3.18
N SER A 56 6.31 24.26 2.54
CA SER A 56 5.49 24.63 1.40
C SER A 56 5.72 23.76 0.15
N ASP A 57 6.88 23.10 0.03
CA ASP A 57 7.15 22.20 -1.09
C ASP A 57 6.36 20.90 -0.91
N ILE A 58 6.28 20.38 0.32
CA ILE A 58 5.43 19.24 0.67
C ILE A 58 3.95 19.58 0.40
N GLU A 59 3.47 20.73 0.91
CA GLU A 59 2.11 21.20 0.69
C GLU A 59 1.79 21.24 -0.82
N ASN A 60 2.62 21.87 -1.63
CA ASN A 60 2.42 21.98 -3.08
C ASN A 60 2.40 20.62 -3.79
N ILE A 61 3.21 19.66 -3.34
CA ILE A 61 3.24 18.30 -3.89
C ILE A 61 1.91 17.60 -3.57
N LEU A 62 1.48 17.62 -2.31
CA LEU A 62 0.26 16.97 -1.86
C LEU A 62 -0.98 17.57 -2.54
N ASP A 63 -1.08 18.89 -2.63
CA ASP A 63 -2.13 19.59 -3.35
C ASP A 63 -2.18 19.21 -4.84
N THR A 64 -1.02 19.08 -5.45
CA THR A 64 -0.92 18.69 -6.86
C THR A 64 -1.42 17.26 -7.06
N TRP A 65 -1.11 16.36 -6.14
CA TRP A 65 -1.53 14.98 -6.20
C TRP A 65 -3.03 14.83 -5.89
N THR A 66 -3.55 15.53 -4.89
CA THR A 66 -4.99 15.59 -4.59
C THR A 66 -5.79 15.98 -5.85
N LYS A 67 -5.35 17.02 -6.55
CA LYS A 67 -6.02 17.47 -7.79
C LYS A 67 -5.92 16.46 -8.93
N LYS A 68 -4.77 15.75 -9.06
CA LYS A 68 -4.55 14.77 -10.13
C LYS A 68 -5.30 13.46 -9.90
N LEU A 69 -5.38 13.00 -8.67
CA LEU A 69 -6.03 11.74 -8.32
C LEU A 69 -7.56 11.84 -8.29
N SER A 70 -8.11 13.05 -8.42
CA SER A 70 -9.57 13.31 -8.30
C SER A 70 -10.16 12.66 -7.04
N SER A 71 -9.34 12.55 -5.99
CA SER A 71 -9.72 11.96 -4.72
C SER A 71 -10.65 12.92 -3.97
N ASN A 72 -11.67 12.35 -3.31
CA ASN A 72 -12.49 13.10 -2.35
C ASN A 72 -11.74 13.32 -1.02
N GLU A 73 -10.57 12.72 -0.85
CA GLU A 73 -9.72 12.88 0.31
C GLU A 73 -8.67 13.96 0.04
N ASP A 74 -8.56 14.91 0.96
CA ASP A 74 -7.51 15.92 0.95
C ASP A 74 -6.22 15.31 1.52
N LEU A 75 -5.25 15.02 0.63
CA LEU A 75 -3.97 14.44 1.03
C LEU A 75 -3.18 15.36 1.96
N HIS A 76 -3.33 16.67 1.84
CA HIS A 76 -2.68 17.62 2.73
C HIS A 76 -3.27 17.57 4.14
N GLU A 77 -4.60 17.48 4.27
CA GLU A 77 -5.28 17.31 5.56
C GLU A 77 -4.87 15.99 6.22
N SER A 78 -4.86 14.90 5.46
CA SER A 78 -4.46 13.56 5.93
C SER A 78 -2.99 13.54 6.40
N PHE A 79 -2.09 14.17 5.64
CA PHE A 79 -0.69 14.32 6.02
C PHE A 79 -0.53 15.16 7.29
N THR A 80 -1.19 16.31 7.36
CA THR A 80 -1.14 17.20 8.52
C THR A 80 -1.58 16.48 9.78
N LYS A 81 -2.68 15.72 9.69
CA LYS A 81 -3.16 14.90 10.80
C LYS A 81 -2.15 13.82 11.21
N ALA A 82 -1.57 13.10 10.26
CA ALA A 82 -0.56 12.09 10.55
C ALA A 82 0.66 12.68 11.25
N VAL A 83 1.09 13.89 10.84
CA VAL A 83 2.18 14.62 11.51
C VAL A 83 1.78 15.04 12.92
N GLU A 84 0.56 15.53 13.14
CA GLU A 84 0.06 15.90 14.47
C GLU A 84 -0.02 14.69 15.40
N ASP A 85 -0.56 13.58 14.92
CA ASP A 85 -0.60 12.32 15.68
C ASP A 85 0.82 11.84 16.05
N GLY A 86 1.77 11.96 15.12
CA GLY A 86 3.19 11.67 15.38
C GLY A 86 3.82 12.61 16.42
N LEU A 87 3.53 13.91 16.36
CA LEU A 87 4.00 14.90 17.35
C LEU A 87 3.40 14.62 18.74
N ASP A 88 2.13 14.23 18.81
CA ASP A 88 1.49 13.89 20.07
C ASP A 88 2.08 12.59 20.66
N PHE A 89 2.34 11.59 19.82
CA PHE A 89 3.06 10.38 20.25
C PHE A 89 4.45 10.70 20.84
N LEU A 90 5.21 11.59 20.17
CA LEU A 90 6.55 11.97 20.64
C LEU A 90 6.53 12.78 21.95
N LYS A 91 5.46 13.53 22.23
CA LYS A 91 5.31 14.25 23.52
C LYS A 91 5.13 13.30 24.71
N ASP A 92 4.44 12.18 24.47
CA ASP A 92 4.17 11.18 25.48
C ASP A 92 5.27 10.10 25.55
N ALA A 93 6.26 10.15 24.65
CA ALA A 93 7.36 9.22 24.62
C ALA A 93 8.19 9.33 25.92
N ASP A 94 8.18 8.28 26.71
CA ASP A 94 9.02 8.16 27.90
C ASP A 94 10.47 7.90 27.45
N THR A 95 11.29 8.94 27.46
CA THR A 95 12.72 8.81 27.12
C THR A 95 13.51 8.16 28.26
N GLY A 96 12.87 7.90 29.39
CA GLY A 96 13.45 7.26 30.57
C GLY A 96 14.62 8.03 31.19
N ASP A 97 14.87 7.84 32.46
CA ASP A 97 16.10 8.30 33.13
C ASP A 97 17.33 7.41 32.78
N SER A 98 17.22 6.56 31.75
CA SER A 98 18.26 5.60 31.44
C SER A 98 19.27 6.17 30.45
N ASP A 99 20.50 6.44 30.95
CA ASP A 99 21.71 6.67 30.13
C ASP A 99 21.98 5.51 29.16
N ASP A 100 21.18 4.42 29.24
CA ASP A 100 21.35 3.17 28.48
C ASP A 100 20.42 3.05 27.25
N SER A 101 19.53 4.04 26.99
CA SER A 101 18.64 4.00 25.82
C SER A 101 19.09 4.94 24.72
N HIS A 102 19.34 4.40 23.53
CA HIS A 102 19.82 5.18 22.40
C HIS A 102 19.41 4.56 21.05
N LEU A 103 19.41 5.37 20.00
CA LEU A 103 19.33 4.91 18.62
C LEU A 103 20.72 4.74 18.05
N ASN A 104 21.00 3.55 17.54
CA ASN A 104 22.16 3.26 16.72
C ASN A 104 21.84 3.52 15.26
N THR A 105 22.72 4.19 14.55
CA THR A 105 22.60 4.35 13.10
C THR A 105 23.85 3.83 12.40
N ARG A 106 23.67 3.07 11.33
CA ARG A 106 24.72 2.66 10.40
C ARG A 106 24.42 3.21 9.03
N ILE A 107 25.42 3.78 8.38
CA ILE A 107 25.31 4.35 7.05
C ILE A 107 26.38 3.71 6.18
N TRP A 108 25.98 3.07 5.10
CA TRP A 108 26.88 2.53 4.09
C TRP A 108 27.06 3.54 2.96
N VAL A 109 28.29 3.89 2.69
CA VAL A 109 28.65 4.83 1.62
C VAL A 109 29.57 4.13 0.63
N ASP A 110 29.19 4.16 -0.64
CA ASP A 110 30.00 3.54 -1.70
C ASP A 110 31.23 4.39 -2.07
N GLU A 111 32.08 3.87 -2.94
CA GLU A 111 33.30 4.53 -3.41
C GLU A 111 33.06 5.87 -4.11
N THR A 112 31.83 6.10 -4.61
CA THR A 112 31.45 7.36 -5.24
C THR A 112 30.92 8.40 -4.27
N GLY A 113 30.79 8.06 -2.99
CA GLY A 113 30.22 8.91 -1.95
C GLY A 113 28.68 8.87 -1.88
N ARG A 114 28.04 7.93 -2.58
CA ARG A 114 26.59 7.72 -2.53
C ARG A 114 26.23 6.87 -1.30
N ILE A 115 25.17 7.23 -0.61
CA ILE A 115 24.61 6.39 0.45
C ILE A 115 23.98 5.16 -0.21
N ALA A 116 24.51 3.98 0.08
CA ALA A 116 24.02 2.68 -0.39
C ALA A 116 23.09 2.01 0.62
N GLY A 117 23.11 2.43 1.89
CA GLY A 117 22.21 1.88 2.89
C GLY A 117 22.20 2.68 4.18
N ARG A 118 21.15 2.47 4.95
CA ARG A 118 21.00 3.01 6.30
C ARG A 118 20.23 2.01 7.15
N LYS A 119 20.73 1.79 8.37
CA LYS A 119 20.07 0.99 9.39
C LYS A 119 19.89 1.86 10.63
N ILE A 120 18.74 1.75 11.26
CA ILE A 120 18.42 2.40 12.53
C ILE A 120 17.92 1.32 13.46
N GLU A 121 18.48 1.26 14.66
CA GLU A 121 18.13 0.29 15.71
C GLU A 121 17.94 1.05 17.03
N PHE A 122 16.90 0.69 17.75
CA PHE A 122 16.73 1.14 19.12
C PHE A 122 17.42 0.16 20.05
N GLN A 123 18.23 0.66 20.96
CA GLN A 123 18.88 -0.13 21.98
C GLN A 123 18.43 0.35 23.36
N GLU A 124 18.04 -0.63 24.21
CA GLU A 124 17.72 -0.43 25.59
C GLU A 124 18.48 -1.47 26.42
N GLY A 125 19.54 -1.04 27.10
CA GLY A 125 20.48 -1.95 27.73
C GLY A 125 21.10 -2.93 26.74
N ASP A 126 20.93 -4.23 26.96
CA ASP A 126 21.42 -5.29 26.07
C ASP A 126 20.43 -5.65 24.92
N LYS A 127 19.21 -5.11 24.97
CA LYS A 127 18.19 -5.38 23.95
C LYS A 127 18.34 -4.43 22.79
N ILE A 128 18.45 -4.99 21.57
CA ILE A 128 18.48 -4.24 20.31
C ILE A 128 17.22 -4.60 19.54
N THR A 129 16.47 -3.58 19.14
CA THR A 129 15.26 -3.71 18.30
C THR A 129 15.52 -2.98 16.98
N PRO A 130 15.49 -3.67 15.83
CA PRO A 130 15.55 -3.02 14.53
C PRO A 130 14.36 -2.07 14.35
N VAL A 131 14.59 -0.89 13.81
CA VAL A 131 13.52 0.09 13.50
C VAL A 131 13.35 0.22 12.00
N LEU A 132 14.46 0.45 11.30
CA LEU A 132 14.50 0.64 9.87
C LEU A 132 15.78 0.05 9.30
N ASN A 133 15.66 -0.69 8.21
CA ASN A 133 16.80 -1.09 7.40
C ASN A 133 16.48 -0.81 5.92
N TRP A 134 17.20 0.14 5.35
CA TRP A 134 17.11 0.48 3.94
C TRP A 134 18.45 0.26 3.26
N GLN A 135 18.45 -0.45 2.13
CA GLN A 135 19.65 -0.73 1.36
C GLN A 135 19.34 -0.65 -0.14
N MET A 136 20.29 -0.14 -0.91
CA MET A 136 20.24 -0.03 -2.36
C MET A 136 21.62 -0.22 -2.95
N THR A 137 21.99 -1.46 -3.20
CA THR A 137 23.26 -1.86 -3.81
C THR A 137 23.25 -1.70 -5.32
N ARG A 138 24.42 -1.56 -5.94
CA ARG A 138 24.57 -1.45 -7.39
C ARG A 138 25.82 -2.17 -7.88
N ASP A 139 25.67 -2.81 -9.05
CA ASP A 139 26.78 -3.34 -9.85
C ASP A 139 26.48 -3.03 -11.33
N GLY A 140 27.10 -1.98 -11.85
CA GLY A 140 26.80 -1.48 -13.20
C GLY A 140 25.36 -1.02 -13.36
N SER A 141 24.62 -1.71 -14.25
CA SER A 141 23.19 -1.49 -14.47
C SER A 141 22.30 -2.20 -13.48
N ASP A 142 22.84 -3.18 -12.77
CA ASP A 142 22.08 -4.01 -11.84
C ASP A 142 21.99 -3.33 -10.47
N PHE A 143 20.87 -3.53 -9.80
CA PHE A 143 20.67 -3.01 -8.45
C PHE A 143 19.92 -4.04 -7.59
N GLY A 144 20.22 -4.01 -6.30
CA GLY A 144 19.50 -4.71 -5.27
C GLY A 144 18.82 -3.72 -4.33
N TYR A 145 17.69 -4.10 -3.77
CA TYR A 145 16.90 -3.27 -2.88
C TYR A 145 16.39 -4.05 -1.68
N LEU A 146 16.46 -3.43 -0.51
CA LEU A 146 15.84 -3.90 0.73
C LEU A 146 15.30 -2.68 1.49
N LEU A 147 14.07 -2.73 1.89
CA LEU A 147 13.48 -1.88 2.90
C LEU A 147 12.78 -2.79 3.91
N SER A 148 13.14 -2.70 5.18
CA SER A 148 12.41 -3.38 6.24
C SER A 148 12.13 -2.42 7.40
N ILE A 149 10.95 -2.58 7.99
CA ILE A 149 10.46 -1.81 9.11
C ILE A 149 9.94 -2.80 10.14
N GLU A 150 10.42 -2.68 11.36
CA GLU A 150 9.90 -3.43 12.49
C GLU A 150 8.64 -2.75 13.02
N THR A 151 7.63 -3.54 13.34
CA THR A 151 6.38 -3.07 13.93
C THR A 151 6.10 -3.87 15.20
N ASP A 152 5.74 -3.20 16.28
CA ASP A 152 5.61 -3.80 17.62
C ASP A 152 4.61 -4.97 17.66
N ASP A 153 3.52 -4.89 16.88
CA ASP A 153 2.42 -5.85 16.92
C ASP A 153 2.39 -6.81 15.72
N SER A 154 3.09 -6.49 14.62
CA SER A 154 2.91 -7.18 13.34
C SER A 154 4.20 -7.80 12.81
N GLY A 155 5.30 -7.75 13.57
CA GLY A 155 6.61 -8.26 13.13
C GLY A 155 7.28 -7.35 12.09
N THR A 156 8.17 -7.91 11.28
CA THR A 156 8.94 -7.16 10.28
C THR A 156 8.23 -7.13 8.94
N LEU A 157 7.85 -5.94 8.47
CA LEU A 157 7.40 -5.75 7.09
C LEU A 157 8.61 -5.43 6.21
N SER A 158 8.75 -6.13 5.09
CA SER A 158 9.86 -5.90 4.17
C SER A 158 9.43 -5.83 2.70
N LEU A 159 10.14 -4.99 1.94
CA LEU A 159 10.15 -4.95 0.49
C LEU A 159 11.59 -5.21 0.03
N SER A 160 11.82 -6.32 -0.65
CA SER A 160 13.15 -6.70 -1.13
C SER A 160 13.10 -7.11 -2.60
N GLY A 161 14.24 -7.01 -3.29
CA GLY A 161 14.31 -7.44 -4.68
C GLY A 161 15.57 -7.01 -5.38
N SER A 162 15.62 -7.32 -6.66
CA SER A 162 16.70 -6.92 -7.55
C SER A 162 16.15 -6.57 -8.93
N GLY A 163 16.92 -5.81 -9.68
CA GLY A 163 16.55 -5.41 -11.02
C GLY A 163 17.73 -4.82 -11.79
N GLN A 164 17.42 -4.41 -13.01
CA GLN A 164 18.36 -3.80 -13.92
C GLN A 164 17.75 -2.55 -14.55
N ILE A 165 18.56 -1.52 -14.71
CA ILE A 165 18.19 -0.34 -15.51
C ILE A 165 19.10 -0.30 -16.74
N ASP A 166 18.54 -0.56 -17.92
CA ASP A 166 19.23 -0.49 -19.18
C ASP A 166 18.45 0.38 -20.18
N GLY A 167 19.15 1.32 -20.83
CA GLY A 167 18.55 2.23 -21.80
C GLY A 167 17.35 3.02 -21.27
N GLY A 168 17.30 3.33 -19.96
CA GLY A 168 16.18 4.01 -19.31
C GLY A 168 14.99 3.11 -18.99
N LYS A 169 15.09 1.81 -19.24
CA LYS A 169 14.08 0.80 -18.86
C LYS A 169 14.51 0.05 -17.61
N LEU A 170 13.60 0.00 -16.64
CA LEU A 170 13.78 -0.75 -15.42
C LEU A 170 13.02 -2.09 -15.54
N ASN A 171 13.74 -3.17 -15.29
CA ASN A 171 13.20 -4.51 -15.16
C ASN A 171 13.63 -5.05 -13.80
N GLY A 172 12.73 -5.71 -13.06
CA GLY A 172 13.07 -6.22 -11.75
C GLY A 172 11.97 -7.06 -11.12
N THR A 173 12.34 -7.74 -10.04
CA THR A 173 11.41 -8.53 -9.23
C THR A 173 11.53 -8.08 -7.78
N TYR A 174 10.39 -7.81 -7.16
CA TYR A 174 10.26 -7.31 -5.80
C TYR A 174 9.35 -8.23 -5.00
N LYS A 175 9.69 -8.46 -3.74
CA LYS A 175 8.91 -9.27 -2.80
C LYS A 175 8.46 -8.40 -1.65
N ILE A 176 7.18 -8.46 -1.33
CA ILE A 176 6.62 -7.94 -0.10
C ILE A 176 6.50 -9.11 0.86
N SER A 177 7.11 -8.99 2.03
CA SER A 177 7.09 -10.07 3.03
C SER A 177 6.76 -9.49 4.40
N GLN A 178 6.09 -10.29 5.20
CA GLN A 178 5.90 -10.08 6.62
C GLN A 178 6.67 -11.18 7.35
N ASP A 179 7.60 -10.79 8.19
CA ASP A 179 8.63 -11.69 8.73
C ASP A 179 9.35 -12.43 7.59
N ASP A 180 9.40 -13.74 7.64
CA ASP A 180 10.01 -14.57 6.58
C ASP A 180 9.00 -15.03 5.52
N THR A 181 7.72 -14.64 5.64
CA THR A 181 6.65 -15.08 4.74
C THR A 181 6.44 -14.06 3.62
N THR A 182 6.58 -14.51 2.37
CA THR A 182 6.33 -13.66 1.21
C THR A 182 4.83 -13.56 0.93
N ALA A 183 4.25 -12.38 1.10
CA ALA A 183 2.84 -12.11 0.83
C ALA A 183 2.56 -11.83 -0.65
N ALA A 184 3.48 -11.17 -1.36
CA ALA A 184 3.33 -10.87 -2.78
C ALA A 184 4.69 -10.78 -3.48
N VAL A 185 4.70 -11.12 -4.78
CA VAL A 185 5.82 -10.89 -5.68
C VAL A 185 5.37 -9.98 -6.81
N ILE A 186 6.12 -8.93 -7.06
CA ILE A 186 5.86 -7.94 -8.11
C ILE A 186 6.98 -8.05 -9.14
N GLU A 187 6.67 -8.49 -10.35
CA GLU A 187 7.57 -8.41 -11.49
C GLU A 187 7.27 -7.14 -12.28
N VAL A 188 8.30 -6.34 -12.53
CA VAL A 188 8.23 -5.09 -13.31
C VAL A 188 9.02 -5.28 -14.59
N LYS A 189 8.40 -4.98 -15.73
CA LYS A 189 9.03 -5.05 -17.06
C LYS A 189 8.88 -3.74 -17.81
N ASP A 190 9.94 -3.35 -18.46
CA ASP A 190 10.00 -2.19 -19.38
C ASP A 190 9.49 -0.87 -18.77
N TYR A 191 9.58 -0.72 -17.41
CA TYR A 191 9.22 0.53 -16.77
C TYR A 191 10.11 1.67 -17.26
N ASP A 192 9.50 2.68 -17.87
CA ASP A 192 10.21 3.80 -18.48
C ASP A 192 10.56 4.87 -17.46
N THR A 193 11.82 4.88 -17.03
CA THR A 193 12.32 5.81 -16.01
C THR A 193 12.38 7.26 -16.50
N GLU A 194 12.50 7.49 -17.82
CA GLU A 194 12.52 8.84 -18.37
C GLU A 194 11.10 9.42 -18.44
N SER A 195 10.13 8.63 -18.93
CA SER A 195 8.71 9.03 -18.89
C SER A 195 8.22 9.29 -17.46
N ALA A 196 8.72 8.52 -16.48
CA ALA A 196 8.35 8.71 -15.08
C ALA A 196 8.79 10.06 -14.51
N LYS A 197 9.90 10.62 -14.96
CA LYS A 197 10.34 11.98 -14.56
C LYS A 197 9.39 13.07 -15.05
N GLU A 198 8.65 12.79 -16.12
CA GLU A 198 7.62 13.67 -16.66
C GLU A 198 6.23 13.40 -16.06
N GLY A 199 6.12 12.41 -15.17
CA GLY A 199 4.87 12.02 -14.51
C GLY A 199 4.03 11.00 -15.29
N TYR A 200 4.62 10.35 -16.32
CA TYR A 200 3.97 9.29 -17.07
C TYR A 200 4.47 7.92 -16.60
N LEU A 201 3.53 7.06 -16.22
CA LEU A 201 3.83 5.68 -15.82
C LEU A 201 3.67 4.77 -17.03
N ASN A 202 4.76 4.16 -17.47
CA ASN A 202 4.78 3.22 -18.59
C ASN A 202 5.52 1.97 -18.18
N GLY A 203 4.93 0.80 -18.39
CA GLY A 203 5.51 -0.48 -18.03
C GLY A 203 4.48 -1.56 -17.78
N ASN A 204 4.98 -2.78 -17.63
CA ASN A 204 4.19 -3.96 -17.32
C ASN A 204 4.48 -4.40 -15.88
N TYR A 205 3.43 -4.73 -15.13
CA TYR A 205 3.53 -5.18 -13.75
C TYR A 205 2.75 -6.48 -13.61
N THR A 206 3.41 -7.50 -13.07
CA THR A 206 2.75 -8.76 -12.73
C THR A 206 2.84 -8.95 -11.23
N ILE A 207 1.71 -9.05 -10.56
CA ILE A 207 1.61 -9.29 -9.11
C ILE A 207 1.10 -10.70 -8.91
N THR A 208 1.87 -11.51 -8.19
CA THR A 208 1.52 -12.88 -7.82
C THR A 208 1.51 -13.01 -6.29
N PHE A 209 0.64 -13.89 -5.80
CA PHE A 209 0.49 -14.22 -4.39
C PHE A 209 0.95 -15.67 -4.21
N PRO A 210 2.17 -15.90 -3.73
CA PRO A 210 2.67 -17.25 -3.51
C PRO A 210 1.85 -17.93 -2.41
N ALA A 211 1.67 -19.25 -2.56
CA ALA A 211 1.04 -20.06 -1.53
C ALA A 211 1.84 -19.94 -0.22
N ASP A 212 1.15 -19.58 0.85
CA ASP A 212 1.77 -19.55 2.16
C ASP A 212 2.04 -20.98 2.62
N SER A 213 3.28 -21.24 2.98
CA SER A 213 3.70 -22.56 3.50
C SER A 213 3.35 -22.74 4.98
N SER A 214 2.77 -21.75 5.65
CA SER A 214 2.35 -21.84 7.03
C SER A 214 0.95 -22.47 7.15
N GLU A 215 0.82 -23.54 7.93
CA GLU A 215 -0.42 -24.29 8.15
C GLU A 215 -1.52 -23.48 8.88
N ASP A 216 -1.25 -22.22 9.26
CA ASP A 216 -2.11 -21.40 10.12
C ASP A 216 -2.81 -20.22 9.40
N THR A 217 -2.83 -20.17 8.08
CA THR A 217 -3.38 -19.01 7.39
C THR A 217 -4.87 -19.16 7.05
N ASP A 218 -5.69 -18.65 7.91
CA ASP A 218 -7.04 -18.11 7.61
C ASP A 218 -6.91 -16.78 6.82
N SER A 219 -5.96 -16.68 5.90
CA SER A 219 -5.75 -15.43 5.18
C SER A 219 -6.68 -15.36 3.98
N SER A 220 -7.41 -14.25 3.85
CA SER A 220 -8.19 -13.90 2.66
C SER A 220 -7.33 -13.89 1.37
N LEU A 221 -6.02 -13.92 1.49
CA LEU A 221 -5.05 -14.01 0.39
C LEU A 221 -4.91 -15.43 -0.16
N SER A 222 -5.27 -16.48 0.59
CA SER A 222 -5.21 -17.87 0.11
C SER A 222 -6.11 -18.09 -1.11
N MET A 223 -7.18 -17.31 -1.27
CA MET A 223 -8.03 -17.35 -2.47
C MET A 223 -7.32 -16.79 -3.71
N LEU A 224 -6.27 -16.00 -3.54
CA LEU A 224 -5.50 -15.41 -4.64
C LEU A 224 -4.31 -16.28 -5.06
N GLU A 225 -4.04 -17.37 -4.35
CA GLU A 225 -3.04 -18.35 -4.74
C GLU A 225 -3.33 -18.85 -6.16
N ASN A 226 -2.29 -18.97 -6.96
CA ASN A 226 -2.40 -19.34 -8.38
C ASN A 226 -3.00 -18.29 -9.32
N PHE A 227 -3.32 -17.09 -8.81
CA PHE A 227 -3.68 -15.97 -9.65
C PHE A 227 -2.52 -15.00 -9.82
N ALA A 228 -2.48 -14.37 -10.99
CA ALA A 228 -1.62 -13.23 -11.27
C ALA A 228 -2.50 -12.06 -11.72
N LEU A 229 -2.22 -10.89 -11.17
CA LEU A 229 -2.75 -9.62 -11.66
C LEU A 229 -1.71 -9.02 -12.60
N VAL A 230 -2.07 -8.84 -13.86
CA VAL A 230 -1.18 -8.22 -14.87
C VAL A 230 -1.72 -6.84 -15.21
N LEU A 231 -0.90 -5.82 -14.98
CA LEU A 231 -1.20 -4.43 -15.25
C LEU A 231 -0.26 -3.90 -16.32
N ASP A 232 -0.81 -3.43 -17.44
CA ASP A 232 -0.08 -2.75 -18.49
C ASP A 232 -0.44 -1.28 -18.50
N LEU A 233 0.55 -0.42 -18.26
CA LEU A 233 0.40 1.03 -18.21
C LEU A 233 1.11 1.66 -19.40
N ASN A 234 0.38 2.45 -20.16
CA ASN A 234 0.92 3.25 -21.23
C ASN A 234 0.31 4.65 -21.17
N SER A 235 1.10 5.64 -20.83
CA SER A 235 0.65 7.02 -20.66
C SER A 235 1.55 7.99 -21.40
N ALA A 236 0.94 9.01 -21.98
CA ALA A 236 1.58 10.11 -22.65
C ALA A 236 0.75 11.39 -22.38
N LYS A 237 1.26 12.53 -22.82
CA LYS A 237 0.66 13.84 -22.55
C LYS A 237 -0.83 13.93 -22.88
N ASP A 238 -1.24 13.38 -24.02
CA ASP A 238 -2.59 13.54 -24.57
C ASP A 238 -3.32 12.20 -24.75
N SER A 239 -2.75 11.10 -24.28
CA SER A 239 -3.33 9.76 -24.40
C SER A 239 -2.82 8.82 -23.35
N GLY A 240 -3.57 7.77 -23.06
CA GLY A 240 -3.16 6.73 -22.14
C GLY A 240 -3.98 5.47 -22.29
N SER A 241 -3.44 4.36 -21.84
CA SER A 241 -4.16 3.12 -21.68
C SER A 241 -3.73 2.44 -20.39
N VAL A 242 -4.71 1.84 -19.71
CA VAL A 242 -4.52 0.96 -18.56
C VAL A 242 -5.22 -0.34 -18.90
N ALA A 243 -4.47 -1.41 -19.02
CA ALA A 243 -5.04 -2.73 -19.16
C ALA A 243 -4.76 -3.55 -17.90
N LEU A 244 -5.81 -4.11 -17.31
CA LEU A 244 -5.74 -5.02 -16.18
C LEU A 244 -6.25 -6.38 -16.62
N SER A 245 -5.49 -7.44 -16.37
CA SER A 245 -5.94 -8.81 -16.56
C SER A 245 -5.71 -9.66 -15.31
N VAL A 246 -6.56 -10.65 -15.15
CA VAL A 246 -6.42 -11.70 -14.14
C VAL A 246 -6.05 -12.98 -14.87
N GLU A 247 -4.98 -13.60 -14.45
CA GLU A 247 -4.47 -14.84 -15.03
C GLU A 247 -4.42 -15.95 -13.98
N SER A 248 -4.63 -17.19 -14.42
CA SER A 248 -4.42 -18.39 -13.60
C SER A 248 -3.78 -19.47 -14.45
N ALA A 249 -2.73 -20.10 -13.95
CA ALA A 249 -1.97 -21.13 -14.65
C ALA A 249 -1.55 -20.74 -16.09
N GLY A 250 -1.22 -19.46 -16.31
CA GLY A 250 -0.82 -18.92 -17.61
C GLY A 250 -1.98 -18.68 -18.60
N SER A 251 -3.22 -18.76 -18.13
CA SER A 251 -4.41 -18.45 -18.93
C SER A 251 -5.11 -17.22 -18.41
N THR A 252 -5.44 -16.28 -19.28
CA THR A 252 -6.21 -15.08 -18.91
C THR A 252 -7.66 -15.48 -18.63
N LEU A 253 -8.15 -15.20 -17.43
CA LEU A 253 -9.53 -15.44 -17.01
C LEU A 253 -10.44 -14.27 -17.39
N GLY A 254 -9.91 -13.06 -17.34
CA GLY A 254 -10.63 -11.85 -17.69
C GLY A 254 -9.67 -10.69 -17.88
N SER A 255 -10.07 -9.70 -18.67
CA SER A 255 -9.30 -8.49 -18.90
C SER A 255 -10.20 -7.27 -19.04
N PHE A 256 -9.68 -6.14 -18.59
CA PHE A 256 -10.33 -4.84 -18.69
C PHE A 256 -9.33 -3.82 -19.19
N THR A 257 -9.73 -3.01 -20.17
CA THR A 257 -8.85 -1.97 -20.73
C THR A 257 -9.58 -0.65 -20.77
N VAL A 258 -8.96 0.38 -20.21
CA VAL A 258 -9.40 1.77 -20.35
C VAL A 258 -8.41 2.48 -21.24
N THR A 259 -8.91 3.19 -22.22
CA THR A 259 -8.12 4.08 -23.07
C THR A 259 -8.63 5.50 -22.93
N SER A 260 -7.71 6.46 -22.81
CA SER A 260 -8.00 7.87 -22.85
C SER A 260 -7.24 8.52 -23.99
N GLY A 261 -7.81 9.54 -24.60
CA GLY A 261 -7.14 10.30 -25.64
C GLY A 261 -7.70 11.71 -25.72
N ALA A 262 -6.96 12.64 -26.32
CA ALA A 262 -7.51 13.92 -26.66
C ALA A 262 -8.66 13.68 -27.66
N GLY A 263 -9.88 13.78 -27.15
CA GLY A 263 -11.07 13.69 -27.98
C GLY A 263 -11.14 14.88 -28.95
N GLU A 264 -11.64 14.63 -30.14
CA GLU A 264 -12.23 15.72 -30.90
C GLU A 264 -13.31 16.38 -30.04
N SER A 265 -13.53 17.67 -30.21
CA SER A 265 -14.57 18.37 -29.44
C SER A 265 -15.89 17.62 -29.59
N VAL A 266 -16.32 16.96 -28.51
CA VAL A 266 -17.62 16.28 -28.49
C VAL A 266 -18.65 17.39 -28.58
N GLU A 267 -19.37 17.48 -29.69
CA GLU A 267 -20.62 18.24 -29.70
C GLU A 267 -21.50 17.61 -28.62
N ILE A 268 -21.77 18.38 -27.58
CA ILE A 268 -22.73 17.93 -26.55
C ILE A 268 -24.06 17.72 -27.30
N PRO A 269 -24.54 16.48 -27.40
CA PRO A 269 -25.80 16.27 -28.11
C PRO A 269 -26.89 17.07 -27.42
N ASP A 270 -27.80 17.63 -28.24
CA ASP A 270 -29.01 18.23 -27.70
C ASP A 270 -29.80 17.16 -26.94
N LEU A 271 -29.72 17.19 -25.62
CA LEU A 271 -30.36 16.19 -24.76
C LEU A 271 -31.86 16.12 -24.98
N THR A 272 -32.47 17.24 -25.45
CA THR A 272 -33.90 17.25 -25.78
C THR A 272 -34.22 16.45 -27.06
N ALA A 273 -33.23 16.20 -27.90
CA ALA A 273 -33.38 15.41 -29.12
C ALA A 273 -33.16 13.90 -28.90
N LEU A 274 -32.67 13.48 -27.72
CA LEU A 274 -32.38 12.08 -27.40
C LEU A 274 -33.57 11.30 -26.86
N GLY A 275 -34.72 11.94 -26.66
CA GLY A 275 -35.89 11.32 -26.08
C GLY A 275 -36.03 11.60 -24.58
N ASP A 276 -36.50 10.63 -23.83
CA ASP A 276 -36.71 10.80 -22.38
C ASP A 276 -35.39 10.99 -21.65
N VAL A 277 -35.28 12.08 -20.88
CA VAL A 277 -34.10 12.40 -20.06
C VAL A 277 -34.47 12.12 -18.60
N TYR A 278 -33.65 11.34 -17.93
CA TYR A 278 -33.84 10.94 -16.54
C TYR A 278 -32.82 11.68 -15.66
N ASP A 279 -33.30 12.29 -14.57
CA ASP A 279 -32.45 12.88 -13.54
C ASP A 279 -31.98 11.77 -12.57
N VAL A 280 -30.69 11.45 -12.60
CA VAL A 280 -30.11 10.40 -11.74
C VAL A 280 -30.20 10.72 -10.23
N THR A 281 -30.51 11.96 -9.87
CA THR A 281 -30.72 12.38 -8.48
C THR A 281 -32.17 12.28 -8.03
N ASN A 282 -33.10 11.97 -8.95
CA ASN A 282 -34.52 11.84 -8.69
C ASN A 282 -34.91 10.34 -8.66
N GLU A 283 -35.48 9.88 -7.54
CA GLU A 283 -35.88 8.47 -7.36
C GLU A 283 -36.97 8.02 -8.34
N ASP A 284 -37.90 8.90 -8.66
CA ASP A 284 -38.99 8.57 -9.61
C ASP A 284 -38.45 8.42 -11.03
N ASP A 285 -37.53 9.28 -11.45
CA ASP A 285 -36.86 9.21 -12.75
C ASP A 285 -35.96 7.96 -12.84
N MET A 286 -35.24 7.62 -11.79
CA MET A 286 -34.44 6.41 -11.72
C MET A 286 -35.31 5.14 -11.79
N SER A 287 -36.47 5.14 -11.13
CA SER A 287 -37.43 4.04 -11.20
C SER A 287 -38.02 3.91 -12.61
N ALA A 288 -38.34 5.03 -13.26
CA ALA A 288 -38.84 5.07 -14.62
C ALA A 288 -37.77 4.56 -15.60
N TYR A 289 -36.52 4.98 -15.45
CA TYR A 289 -35.40 4.48 -16.25
C TYR A 289 -35.18 2.98 -16.07
N ALA A 290 -35.18 2.49 -14.83
CA ALA A 290 -35.02 1.07 -14.53
C ALA A 290 -36.13 0.22 -15.20
N ALA A 291 -37.34 0.74 -15.30
CA ALA A 291 -38.44 0.07 -15.99
C ALA A 291 -38.25 -0.02 -17.52
N THR A 292 -37.38 0.77 -18.11
CA THR A 292 -37.04 0.72 -19.54
C THR A 292 -35.93 -0.29 -19.86
N LEU A 293 -35.21 -0.79 -18.85
CA LEU A 293 -34.11 -1.73 -19.06
C LEU A 293 -34.62 -3.12 -19.43
N ASP A 294 -34.17 -3.64 -20.54
CA ASP A 294 -34.40 -5.04 -20.91
C ASP A 294 -33.39 -5.95 -20.20
N LEU A 295 -33.67 -6.20 -18.91
CA LEU A 295 -32.82 -7.04 -18.06
C LEU A 295 -32.76 -8.49 -18.59
N THR A 296 -33.78 -8.96 -19.32
CA THR A 296 -33.79 -10.31 -19.90
C THR A 296 -32.70 -10.44 -20.96
N THR A 297 -32.65 -9.49 -21.91
CA THR A 297 -31.61 -9.46 -22.94
C THR A 297 -30.21 -9.26 -22.31
N LEU A 298 -30.09 -8.47 -21.26
CA LEU A 298 -28.83 -8.32 -20.55
C LEU A 298 -28.34 -9.63 -19.92
N MET A 299 -29.26 -10.35 -19.21
CA MET A 299 -28.94 -11.64 -18.59
C MET A 299 -28.58 -12.69 -19.65
N ASP A 300 -29.32 -12.76 -20.74
CA ASP A 300 -29.04 -13.68 -21.85
C ASP A 300 -27.66 -13.39 -22.47
N ASN A 301 -27.29 -12.13 -22.65
CA ASN A 301 -25.99 -11.73 -23.18
C ASN A 301 -24.84 -12.08 -22.22
N LEU A 302 -25.02 -11.89 -20.91
CA LEU A 302 -24.03 -12.24 -19.90
C LEU A 302 -23.83 -13.76 -19.79
N SER A 303 -24.93 -14.51 -19.79
CA SER A 303 -24.92 -15.99 -19.79
C SER A 303 -24.25 -16.53 -21.06
N ASN A 304 -24.56 -15.97 -22.24
CA ASN A 304 -23.94 -16.34 -23.51
C ASN A 304 -22.46 -15.97 -23.57
N ALA A 305 -22.02 -14.94 -22.82
CA ALA A 305 -20.63 -14.58 -22.65
C ALA A 305 -19.88 -15.50 -21.65
N GLY A 306 -20.59 -16.46 -21.03
CA GLY A 306 -19.99 -17.42 -20.09
C GLY A 306 -19.89 -16.93 -18.65
N VAL A 307 -20.60 -15.85 -18.30
CA VAL A 307 -20.67 -15.39 -16.91
C VAL A 307 -21.56 -16.36 -16.13
N PRO A 308 -21.10 -16.94 -15.00
CA PRO A 308 -21.91 -17.83 -14.18
C PRO A 308 -23.19 -17.16 -13.67
N ASP A 309 -24.30 -17.90 -13.63
CA ASP A 309 -25.61 -17.37 -13.22
C ASP A 309 -25.61 -16.82 -11.78
N GLU A 310 -24.79 -17.39 -10.89
CA GLU A 310 -24.61 -16.91 -9.52
C GLU A 310 -24.00 -15.49 -9.49
N VAL A 311 -23.03 -15.23 -10.36
CA VAL A 311 -22.38 -13.91 -10.48
C VAL A 311 -23.37 -12.89 -11.06
N ILE A 312 -24.14 -13.27 -12.08
CA ILE A 312 -25.16 -12.41 -12.67
C ILE A 312 -26.20 -12.04 -11.60
N THR A 313 -26.68 -13.03 -10.87
CA THR A 313 -27.67 -12.84 -9.79
C THR A 313 -27.12 -11.93 -8.68
N TYR A 314 -25.88 -12.16 -8.25
CA TYR A 314 -25.22 -11.35 -7.22
C TYR A 314 -25.11 -9.88 -7.64
N VAL A 315 -24.66 -9.60 -8.85
CA VAL A 315 -24.52 -8.22 -9.36
C VAL A 315 -25.87 -7.53 -9.49
N LEU A 316 -26.88 -8.22 -10.01
CA LEU A 316 -28.21 -7.64 -10.19
C LEU A 316 -28.99 -7.46 -8.88
N SER A 317 -28.68 -8.24 -7.85
CA SER A 317 -29.25 -8.07 -6.51
C SER A 317 -28.59 -6.94 -5.69
N GLY A 318 -27.68 -6.18 -6.28
CA GLY A 318 -26.93 -5.12 -5.59
C GLY A 318 -25.94 -5.64 -4.54
N GLY A 319 -25.47 -6.90 -4.70
CA GLY A 319 -24.51 -7.51 -3.80
C GLY A 319 -25.09 -7.95 -2.45
N SER A 320 -26.42 -7.94 -2.30
CA SER A 320 -27.07 -8.47 -1.10
C SER A 320 -27.32 -9.99 -1.29
N ASN A 321 -26.60 -10.82 -0.54
CA ASN A 321 -27.02 -12.22 -0.39
C ASN A 321 -28.34 -12.25 0.39
N SER A 322 -29.44 -12.52 -0.30
CA SER A 322 -30.75 -12.73 0.33
C SER A 322 -30.93 -14.15 0.89
N ASP A 323 -29.87 -14.92 1.04
CA ASP A 323 -29.87 -16.24 1.70
C ASP A 323 -29.40 -16.14 3.15
N ALA A 324 -29.92 -15.15 3.90
CA ALA A 324 -30.11 -15.35 5.32
C ALA A 324 -31.37 -16.21 5.46
N GLU A 325 -31.18 -17.52 5.54
CA GLU A 325 -32.24 -18.42 5.98
C GLU A 325 -32.88 -17.84 7.22
N ASP A 326 -34.17 -17.55 7.12
CA ASP A 326 -35.07 -17.25 8.22
C ASP A 326 -35.07 -18.47 9.18
N VAL A 327 -34.08 -18.50 10.09
CA VAL A 327 -34.11 -19.37 11.24
C VAL A 327 -35.14 -18.78 12.17
N THR A 328 -36.41 -19.06 11.89
CA THR A 328 -37.49 -18.88 12.83
C THR A 328 -37.19 -19.75 14.04
N ASP A 329 -36.79 -19.07 15.10
CA ASP A 329 -36.58 -19.62 16.44
C ASP A 329 -37.92 -20.07 17.03
N GLU A 330 -38.37 -21.27 16.64
CA GLU A 330 -39.47 -22.00 17.30
C GLU A 330 -38.93 -22.80 18.50
N ASN A 331 -38.34 -22.12 19.49
CA ASN A 331 -38.12 -22.74 20.81
C ASN A 331 -37.85 -21.69 21.93
N ALA A 332 -38.76 -20.73 22.05
CA ALA A 332 -38.78 -19.82 23.20
C ALA A 332 -40.18 -19.81 23.82
N SER A 333 -40.67 -20.98 24.26
CA SER A 333 -41.78 -21.06 25.21
C SER A 333 -41.68 -22.34 25.99
N GLU A 334 -40.96 -22.28 27.13
CA GLU A 334 -41.17 -23.09 28.32
C GLU A 334 -39.96 -22.93 29.27
N ALA A 335 -39.92 -21.84 30.01
CA ALA A 335 -39.18 -21.74 31.29
C ALA A 335 -39.54 -20.45 32.04
N GLU A 336 -40.82 -20.20 32.28
CA GLU A 336 -41.25 -19.41 33.43
C GLU A 336 -41.92 -20.35 34.40
N SER A 337 -41.20 -20.72 35.46
CA SER A 337 -41.68 -20.95 36.82
C SER A 337 -40.56 -21.63 37.64
N ASP A 338 -40.10 -20.95 38.62
CA ASP A 338 -39.51 -21.39 39.86
C ASP A 338 -38.25 -20.61 40.24
N ALA A 339 -38.49 -19.45 40.77
CA ALA A 339 -37.51 -18.82 41.67
C ALA A 339 -38.24 -18.02 42.73
N GLU A 340 -38.78 -18.75 43.71
CA GLU A 340 -39.11 -18.16 45.00
C GLU A 340 -38.39 -18.92 46.10
N SER A 341 -37.80 -18.15 47.03
CA SER A 341 -37.27 -18.50 48.35
C SER A 341 -35.93 -19.24 48.47
N ALA A 342 -34.94 -18.48 48.93
CA ALA A 342 -34.31 -18.78 50.25
C ALA A 342 -33.37 -17.64 50.65
N GLU A 343 -33.86 -16.86 51.58
CA GLU A 343 -33.11 -15.95 52.43
C GLU A 343 -32.33 -16.74 53.51
N ALA A 344 -31.27 -16.04 54.00
CA ALA A 344 -30.69 -16.20 55.35
C ALA A 344 -29.55 -17.22 55.58
N GLY A 345 -28.43 -16.66 56.11
CA GLY A 345 -27.55 -17.34 57.02
C GLY A 345 -26.07 -17.04 56.89
N ALA A 346 -25.68 -15.94 57.51
CA ALA A 346 -24.58 -15.67 58.41
C ALA A 346 -23.41 -16.70 58.52
N ALA A 347 -22.21 -16.27 58.33
CA ALA A 347 -21.05 -16.13 59.21
C ALA A 347 -19.84 -15.64 58.50
#